data_0682b11d75a425a4c0a2640eab3dc0fe
#
_entry.id   0682b11d75a425a4c0a2640eab3dc0fe
#
_cell.length_a   1.000
_cell.length_b   1.000
_cell.length_c   1.000
_cell.angle_alpha   90.00
_cell.angle_beta   90.00
_cell.angle_gamma   90.00
#
_symmetry.space_group_name_H-M   'P 1'
#
loop_
_entity.id
_entity.type
_entity.pdbx_description
1 polymer ?
#
loop_
_entity_poly.entity_id
_entity_poly.type
_entity_poly.pdbx_seq_one_letter_code
_entity_poly.pdbx_strand_id
1 'polypeptide(L)'
;QVVHGKPAPEPYLLAAERLGVTPSDCIALEDSPTGVRSSTAAGVPTIGIPHVVPVPDTDGMVKVSGLAGLSVRDLVELVTPLR
;
A
#
# COMPACT_ATOMS: atom_id res chain seq x y z
N GLN A 1 -11.02 -17.39 2.67
CA GLN A 1 -12.04 -16.35 2.82
C GLN A 1 -11.57 -15.26 3.77
N VAL A 2 -11.84 -14.01 3.40
CA VAL A 2 -11.49 -12.87 4.24
C VAL A 2 -12.53 -12.73 5.34
N VAL A 3 -12.08 -12.73 6.61
CA VAL A 3 -12.98 -12.63 7.77
C VAL A 3 -13.21 -11.17 8.14
N HIS A 4 -12.17 -10.35 8.01
CA HIS A 4 -12.23 -8.93 8.37
C HIS A 4 -11.96 -8.07 7.14
N GLY A 5 -12.68 -6.95 7.03
CA GLY A 5 -12.42 -5.95 6.01
C GLY A 5 -11.28 -5.02 6.41
N LYS A 6 -11.15 -3.88 5.70
CA LYS A 6 -10.19 -2.84 6.06
C LYS A 6 -10.59 -2.21 7.40
N PRO A 7 -9.62 -1.85 8.24
CA PRO A 7 -8.18 -1.73 8.00
C PRO A 7 -7.39 -3.01 8.26
N ALA A 8 -8.03 -4.17 8.40
CA ALA A 8 -7.34 -5.41 8.67
C ALA A 8 -6.44 -5.81 7.49
N PRO A 9 -5.33 -6.54 7.75
CA PRO A 9 -4.37 -6.89 6.70
C PRO A 9 -4.81 -8.05 5.80
N GLU A 10 -5.84 -8.81 6.18
CA GLU A 10 -6.21 -10.05 5.50
C GLU A 10 -6.41 -9.92 3.98
N PRO A 11 -7.08 -8.87 3.45
CA PRO A 11 -7.26 -8.79 2.00
C PRO A 11 -5.94 -8.74 1.24
N TYR A 12 -4.95 -8.02 1.77
CA TYR A 12 -3.64 -7.92 1.13
C TYR A 12 -2.84 -9.20 1.28
N LEU A 13 -2.91 -9.84 2.44
CA LEU A 13 -2.23 -11.11 2.67
C LEU A 13 -2.78 -12.20 1.76
N LEU A 14 -4.09 -12.27 1.61
CA LEU A 14 -4.74 -13.24 0.72
C LEU A 14 -4.36 -12.99 -0.73
N ALA A 15 -4.34 -11.73 -1.17
CA ALA A 15 -3.96 -11.39 -2.54
C ALA A 15 -2.51 -11.81 -2.81
N ALA A 16 -1.59 -11.52 -1.90
CA ALA A 16 -0.19 -11.91 -2.06
C ALA A 16 -0.04 -13.43 -2.13
N GLU A 17 -0.76 -14.15 -1.28
CA GLU A 17 -0.73 -15.61 -1.28
C GLU A 17 -1.20 -16.18 -2.62
N ARG A 18 -2.30 -15.67 -3.15
CA ARG A 18 -2.85 -16.13 -4.43
C ARG A 18 -1.95 -15.81 -5.61
N LEU A 19 -1.20 -14.71 -5.53
CA LEU A 19 -0.24 -14.34 -6.56
C LEU A 19 1.10 -15.06 -6.40
N GLY A 20 1.32 -15.74 -5.27
CA GLY A 20 2.56 -16.43 -5.01
C GLY A 20 3.74 -15.51 -4.71
N VAL A 21 3.47 -14.34 -4.13
CA VAL A 21 4.50 -13.35 -3.81
C VAL A 21 4.46 -13.02 -2.32
N THR A 22 5.59 -12.50 -1.80
CA THR A 22 5.63 -12.01 -0.43
C THR A 22 5.08 -10.57 -0.38
N PRO A 23 4.37 -10.19 0.69
CA PRO A 23 3.86 -8.83 0.82
C PRO A 23 4.93 -7.75 0.65
N SER A 24 6.15 -7.96 1.17
CA SER A 24 7.23 -6.99 1.06
C SER A 24 7.74 -6.77 -0.36
N ASP A 25 7.42 -7.69 -1.28
CA ASP A 25 7.79 -7.58 -2.70
C ASP A 25 6.68 -6.93 -3.54
N CYS A 26 5.61 -6.49 -2.91
CA CYS A 26 4.49 -5.82 -3.57
C CYS A 26 4.54 -4.32 -3.30
N ILE A 27 3.75 -3.57 -4.06
CA ILE A 27 3.52 -2.14 -3.83
C ILE A 27 2.01 -1.92 -3.82
N ALA A 28 1.50 -1.27 -2.78
CA ALA A 28 0.10 -0.89 -2.71
C ALA A 28 -0.06 0.59 -3.04
N LEU A 29 -1.07 0.90 -3.84
CA LEU A 29 -1.47 2.27 -4.13
C LEU A 29 -2.81 2.50 -3.45
N GLU A 30 -2.86 3.42 -2.48
CA GLU A 30 -4.06 3.63 -1.68
C GLU A 30 -4.41 5.11 -1.58
N ASP A 31 -5.69 5.42 -1.71
CA ASP A 31 -6.18 6.78 -1.65
C ASP A 31 -7.02 7.08 -0.38
N SER A 32 -7.08 6.13 0.54
CA SER A 32 -7.83 6.28 1.78
C SER A 32 -7.00 5.89 3.00
N PRO A 33 -7.28 6.52 4.17
CA PRO A 33 -6.59 6.13 5.40
C PRO A 33 -6.83 4.66 5.76
N THR A 34 -8.02 4.14 5.52
CA THR A 34 -8.35 2.74 5.82
C THR A 34 -7.54 1.80 4.96
N GLY A 35 -7.42 2.10 3.65
CA GLY A 35 -6.62 1.29 2.73
C GLY A 35 -5.14 1.30 3.10
N VAL A 36 -4.61 2.47 3.46
CA VAL A 36 -3.21 2.59 3.90
C VAL A 36 -2.96 1.75 5.15
N ARG A 37 -3.85 1.81 6.14
CA ARG A 37 -3.70 0.99 7.36
C ARG A 37 -3.73 -0.49 7.05
N SER A 38 -4.61 -0.91 6.16
CA SER A 38 -4.72 -2.31 5.75
C SER A 38 -3.44 -2.81 5.08
N SER A 39 -2.94 -2.08 4.09
CA SER A 39 -1.75 -2.50 3.34
C SER A 39 -0.49 -2.46 4.21
N THR A 40 -0.31 -1.42 5.02
CA THR A 40 0.86 -1.32 5.89
C THR A 40 0.83 -2.39 6.98
N ALA A 41 -0.35 -2.72 7.52
CA ALA A 41 -0.50 -3.81 8.49
C ALA A 41 -0.13 -5.17 7.87
N ALA A 42 -0.31 -5.33 6.56
CA ALA A 42 0.08 -6.55 5.86
C ALA A 42 1.56 -6.59 5.50
N GLY A 43 2.32 -5.55 5.79
CA GLY A 43 3.73 -5.46 5.43
C GLY A 43 3.97 -5.13 3.96
N VAL A 44 2.97 -4.57 3.27
CA VAL A 44 3.10 -4.15 1.87
C VAL A 44 3.58 -2.70 1.84
N PRO A 45 4.73 -2.42 1.19
CA PRO A 45 5.16 -1.04 0.97
C PRO A 45 4.06 -0.27 0.26
N THR A 46 3.68 0.87 0.82
CA THR A 46 2.46 1.57 0.41
C THR A 46 2.77 2.99 -0.06
N ILE A 47 2.15 3.39 -1.17
CA ILE A 47 2.15 4.75 -1.66
C ILE A 47 0.75 5.32 -1.40
N GLY A 48 0.67 6.32 -0.52
CA GLY A 48 -0.57 7.01 -0.21
C GLY A 48 -0.79 8.18 -1.15
N ILE A 49 -1.97 8.25 -1.73
CA ILE A 49 -2.34 9.28 -2.71
C ILE A 49 -3.55 10.03 -2.14
N PRO A 50 -3.36 11.17 -1.45
CA PRO A 50 -4.50 11.96 -0.98
C PRO A 50 -5.33 12.43 -2.17
N HIS A 51 -6.62 12.19 -2.14
CA HIS A 51 -7.52 12.60 -3.21
C HIS A 51 -8.69 13.38 -2.62
N VAL A 52 -9.74 12.69 -2.17
CA VAL A 52 -10.91 13.34 -1.57
C VAL A 52 -10.71 13.53 -0.07
N VAL A 53 -10.07 12.55 0.58
CA VAL A 53 -9.86 12.52 2.02
C VAL A 53 -8.36 12.62 2.30
N PRO A 54 -7.92 13.47 3.24
CA PRO A 54 -6.51 13.49 3.64
C PRO A 54 -6.06 12.12 4.15
N VAL A 55 -4.85 11.71 3.75
CA VAL A 55 -4.25 10.47 4.21
C VAL A 55 -3.17 10.82 5.24
N PRO A 56 -3.34 10.45 6.52
CA PRO A 56 -2.34 10.74 7.54
C PRO A 56 -1.03 9.99 7.26
N ASP A 57 0.08 10.57 7.70
CA ASP A 57 1.36 9.90 7.64
C ASP A 57 1.31 8.62 8.46
N THR A 58 1.82 7.54 7.89
CA THR A 58 1.75 6.20 8.47
C THR A 58 3.09 5.50 8.23
N ASP A 59 3.58 4.77 9.23
CA ASP A 59 4.79 3.96 9.05
C ASP A 59 4.57 2.94 7.93
N GLY A 60 5.56 2.81 7.07
CA GLY A 60 5.47 1.92 5.92
C GLY A 60 4.81 2.54 4.69
N MET A 61 4.60 3.85 4.69
CA MET A 61 3.94 4.55 3.60
C MET A 61 4.78 5.73 3.10
N VAL A 62 4.77 5.93 1.79
CA VAL A 62 5.27 7.16 1.15
C VAL A 62 4.07 7.88 0.54
N LYS A 63 3.96 9.17 0.79
CA LYS A 63 2.84 9.98 0.26
C LYS A 63 3.27 10.70 -1.01
N VAL A 64 2.44 10.65 -2.03
CA VAL A 64 2.61 11.44 -3.26
C VAL A 64 1.31 12.15 -3.59
N SER A 65 1.39 13.28 -4.29
CA SER A 65 0.20 14.06 -4.64
C SER A 65 -0.60 13.45 -5.80
N GLY A 66 0.03 12.60 -6.59
CA GLY A 66 -0.61 11.93 -7.73
C GLY A 66 0.38 11.03 -8.44
N LEU A 67 -0.13 10.26 -9.40
CA LEU A 67 0.68 9.29 -10.14
C LEU A 67 1.08 9.77 -11.54
N ALA A 68 0.61 10.94 -11.97
CA ALA A 68 0.93 11.45 -13.30
C ALA A 68 2.45 11.63 -13.45
N GLY A 69 3.00 11.10 -14.53
CA GLY A 69 4.42 11.19 -14.82
C GLY A 69 5.30 10.18 -14.09
N LEU A 70 4.73 9.31 -13.26
CA LEU A 70 5.52 8.29 -12.55
C LEU A 70 5.51 6.97 -13.33
N SER A 71 6.69 6.40 -13.51
CA SER A 71 6.86 5.08 -14.08
C SER A 71 6.84 4.01 -12.98
N VAL A 72 6.77 2.73 -13.36
CA VAL A 72 6.90 1.63 -12.40
C VAL A 72 8.24 1.73 -11.66
N ARG A 73 9.31 2.09 -12.36
CA ARG A 73 10.62 2.28 -11.73
C ARG A 73 10.58 3.35 -10.65
N ASP A 74 9.88 4.47 -10.92
CA ASP A 74 9.74 5.55 -9.94
C ASP A 74 9.01 5.04 -8.70
N LEU A 75 7.95 4.24 -8.87
CA LEU A 75 7.22 3.66 -7.74
C LEU A 75 8.12 2.75 -6.90
N VAL A 76 8.92 1.92 -7.55
CA VAL A 76 9.85 1.03 -6.85
C VAL A 76 10.87 1.84 -6.05
N GLU A 77 11.42 2.90 -6.64
CA GLU A 77 12.38 3.76 -5.95
C GLU A 77 11.77 4.46 -4.74
N LEU A 78 10.52 4.91 -4.86
CA LEU A 78 9.82 5.58 -3.76
C LEU A 78 9.66 4.67 -2.55
N VAL A 79 9.37 3.38 -2.76
CA VAL A 79 9.10 2.45 -1.65
C VAL A 79 10.35 1.71 -1.19
N THR A 80 11.47 1.81 -1.90
CA THR A 80 12.69 1.09 -1.54
C THR A 80 13.12 1.35 -0.10
N PRO A 81 13.08 2.58 0.44
CA PRO A 81 13.43 2.81 1.84
C PRO A 81 12.49 2.14 2.85
N LEU A 82 11.31 1.70 2.41
CA LEU A 82 10.34 1.04 3.29
C LEU A 82 10.60 -0.46 3.46
N ARG A 83 11.44 -1.02 2.62
CA ARG A 83 11.74 -2.46 2.63
C ARG A 83 12.79 -2.84 3.64
#